data_7c82587d5110691027ded5f39de2d6b2
#
_entry.id   7c82587d5110691027ded5f39de2d6b2
#
_cell.length_a   1.000
_cell.length_b   1.000
_cell.length_c   1.000
_cell.angle_alpha   90.00
_cell.angle_beta   90.00
_cell.angle_gamma   90.00
#
_symmetry.space_group_name_H-M   'P 1'
#
loop_
_entity.id
_entity.type
_entity.pdbx_description
1 polymer ?
#
loop_
_entity_poly.entity_id
_entity_poly.type
_entity_poly.pdbx_seq_one_letter_code
_entity_poly.pdbx_strand_id
1 'polypeptide(L)'
;MIPIIWYLVVAAALFSIGLFGALARKNAIAILMGVELMLNAVNINLLAFWRYLYSTSLDGVVFVVVVFATAAAEVAVGLAIIISVYRRRNTVVADDSNLMNG
;
A
#
# COMPACT_ATOMS: atom_id res chain seq x y z
N MET A 1 -15.15 19.75 -14.63
CA MET A 1 -13.94 19.32 -13.91
C MET A 1 -14.29 18.98 -12.47
N ILE A 2 -13.78 17.86 -11.98
CA ILE A 2 -14.10 17.42 -10.62
C ILE A 2 -13.33 18.28 -9.61
N PRO A 3 -14.00 18.87 -8.60
CA PRO A 3 -13.31 19.65 -7.59
C PRO A 3 -12.31 18.80 -6.79
N ILE A 4 -11.24 19.42 -6.31
CA ILE A 4 -10.20 18.75 -5.52
C ILE A 4 -10.78 18.05 -4.29
N ILE A 5 -11.83 18.60 -3.70
CA ILE A 5 -12.43 18.03 -2.48
C ILE A 5 -12.88 16.58 -2.68
N TRP A 6 -13.34 16.22 -3.87
CA TRP A 6 -13.75 14.86 -4.16
C TRP A 6 -12.59 13.87 -4.09
N TYR A 7 -11.43 14.26 -4.61
CA TYR A 7 -10.23 13.43 -4.53
C TYR A 7 -9.76 13.28 -3.09
N LEU A 8 -9.81 14.37 -2.33
CA LEU A 8 -9.41 14.34 -0.92
C LEU A 8 -10.34 13.48 -0.08
N VAL A 9 -11.65 13.50 -0.37
CA VAL A 9 -12.64 12.66 0.33
C VAL A 9 -12.39 11.18 0.02
N VAL A 10 -12.16 10.83 -1.24
CA VAL A 10 -11.86 9.45 -1.63
C VAL A 10 -10.58 8.98 -0.97
N ALA A 11 -9.54 9.82 -0.97
CA ALA A 11 -8.27 9.48 -0.32
C ALA A 11 -8.45 9.28 1.18
N ALA A 12 -9.22 10.14 1.85
CA ALA A 12 -9.51 10.00 3.27
C ALA A 12 -10.26 8.71 3.57
N ALA A 13 -11.22 8.34 2.73
CA ALA A 13 -11.96 7.09 2.88
C ALA A 13 -11.05 5.88 2.72
N LEU A 14 -10.20 5.87 1.69
CA LEU A 14 -9.26 4.79 1.46
C LEU A 14 -8.24 4.67 2.59
N PHE A 15 -7.72 5.79 3.06
CA PHE A 15 -6.78 5.80 4.18
C PHE A 15 -7.43 5.20 5.43
N SER A 16 -8.67 5.61 5.72
CA SER A 16 -9.40 5.12 6.90
C SER A 16 -9.66 3.62 6.81
N ILE A 17 -10.07 3.13 5.64
CA ILE A 17 -10.29 1.70 5.40
C ILE A 17 -8.98 0.93 5.57
N GLY A 18 -7.89 1.45 5.01
CA GLY A 18 -6.57 0.84 5.12
C GLY A 18 -6.08 0.79 6.56
N LEU A 19 -6.26 1.89 7.29
CA LEU A 19 -5.88 1.97 8.70
C LEU A 19 -6.68 0.96 9.54
N PHE A 20 -7.99 0.89 9.32
CA PHE A 20 -8.84 -0.07 10.01
C PHE A 20 -8.38 -1.50 9.72
N GLY A 21 -8.12 -1.80 8.46
CA GLY A 21 -7.63 -3.13 8.07
C GLY A 21 -6.29 -3.48 8.71
N ALA A 22 -5.37 -2.51 8.76
CA ALA A 22 -4.06 -2.74 9.36
C ALA A 22 -4.14 -2.97 10.88
N LEU A 23 -5.02 -2.21 11.56
CA LEU A 23 -5.13 -2.28 13.03
C LEU A 23 -6.02 -3.43 13.50
N ALA A 24 -7.06 -3.78 12.72
CA ALA A 24 -8.07 -4.75 13.14
C ALA A 24 -7.68 -6.20 12.85
N ARG A 25 -6.72 -6.44 11.97
CA ARG A 25 -6.37 -7.79 11.53
C ARG A 25 -5.08 -8.25 12.16
N LYS A 26 -5.02 -9.56 12.44
CA LYS A 26 -3.80 -10.21 12.94
C LYS A 26 -2.99 -10.86 11.82
N ASN A 27 -3.61 -11.05 10.67
CA ASN A 27 -2.95 -11.66 9.51
C ASN A 27 -1.98 -10.65 8.87
N ALA A 28 -0.73 -11.05 8.67
CA ALA A 28 0.29 -10.19 8.10
C ALA A 28 -0.07 -9.70 6.69
N ILE A 29 -0.70 -10.56 5.88
CA ILE A 29 -1.13 -10.19 4.53
C ILE A 29 -2.19 -9.08 4.58
N ALA A 30 -3.17 -9.21 5.48
CA ALA A 30 -4.22 -8.20 5.64
C ALA A 30 -3.63 -6.87 6.12
N ILE A 31 -2.66 -6.91 7.04
CA ILE A 31 -1.98 -5.72 7.53
C ILE A 31 -1.24 -5.02 6.39
N LEU A 32 -0.51 -5.77 5.57
CA LEU A 32 0.22 -5.21 4.43
C LEU A 32 -0.73 -4.63 3.39
N MET A 33 -1.87 -5.28 3.14
CA MET A 33 -2.88 -4.73 2.24
C MET A 33 -3.46 -3.43 2.77
N GLY A 34 -3.69 -3.33 4.08
CA GLY A 34 -4.14 -2.11 4.72
C GLY A 34 -3.14 -0.97 4.56
N VAL A 35 -1.87 -1.27 4.78
CA VAL A 35 -0.78 -0.28 4.60
C VAL A 35 -0.70 0.16 3.15
N GLU A 36 -0.85 -0.75 2.19
CA GLU A 36 -0.87 -0.40 0.77
C GLU A 36 -2.01 0.55 0.42
N LEU A 37 -3.20 0.32 0.98
CA LEU A 37 -4.32 1.25 0.79
C LEU A 37 -4.01 2.64 1.36
N MET A 38 -3.37 2.71 2.53
CA MET A 38 -2.97 3.98 3.11
C MET A 38 -1.97 4.72 2.23
N LEU A 39 -0.99 4.00 1.68
CA LEU A 39 0.02 4.59 0.79
C LEU A 39 -0.60 5.05 -0.52
N ASN A 40 -1.54 4.30 -1.07
CA ASN A 40 -2.27 4.70 -2.27
C ASN A 40 -3.11 5.95 -2.01
N ALA A 41 -3.69 6.08 -0.82
CA ALA A 41 -4.43 7.29 -0.43
C ALA A 41 -3.51 8.51 -0.40
N VAL A 42 -2.30 8.35 0.12
CA VAL A 42 -1.29 9.42 0.10
C VAL A 42 -0.95 9.81 -1.34
N ASN A 43 -0.78 8.83 -2.23
CA ASN A 43 -0.49 9.09 -3.64
C ASN A 43 -1.62 9.85 -4.32
N ILE A 44 -2.87 9.51 -4.03
CA ILE A 44 -4.05 10.24 -4.54
C ILE A 44 -4.00 11.70 -4.08
N ASN A 45 -3.70 11.94 -2.81
CA ASN A 45 -3.58 13.30 -2.28
C ASN A 45 -2.47 14.07 -3.00
N LEU A 46 -1.31 13.46 -3.20
CA LEU A 46 -0.19 14.12 -3.88
C LEU A 46 -0.57 14.49 -5.31
N LEU A 47 -1.21 13.58 -6.04
CA LEU A 47 -1.66 13.84 -7.40
C LEU A 47 -2.74 14.92 -7.45
N ALA A 48 -3.68 14.91 -6.50
CA ALA A 48 -4.74 15.90 -6.42
C ALA A 48 -4.18 17.30 -6.16
N PHE A 49 -3.27 17.43 -5.20
CA PHE A 49 -2.64 18.71 -4.90
C PHE A 49 -1.76 19.19 -6.05
N TRP A 50 -1.01 18.29 -6.68
CA TRP A 50 -0.22 18.66 -7.83
C TRP A 50 -1.09 19.20 -8.95
N ARG A 51 -2.18 18.51 -9.29
CA ARG A 51 -3.10 18.94 -10.33
C ARG A 51 -3.72 20.30 -10.02
N TYR A 52 -4.06 20.53 -8.77
CA TYR A 52 -4.64 21.79 -8.31
C TYR A 52 -3.67 22.96 -8.46
N LEU A 53 -2.40 22.74 -8.12
CA LEU A 53 -1.39 23.79 -8.08
C LEU A 53 -0.66 23.98 -9.41
N TYR A 54 -0.45 22.93 -10.20
CA TYR A 54 0.43 22.94 -11.36
C TYR A 54 -0.19 22.25 -12.58
N SER A 55 -1.46 22.47 -12.83
CA SER A 55 -2.24 21.71 -13.81
C SER A 55 -1.72 21.79 -15.26
N THR A 56 -0.88 22.77 -15.60
CA THR A 56 -0.35 22.96 -16.96
C THR A 56 1.15 22.74 -17.07
N SER A 57 1.82 22.33 -16.00
CA SER A 57 3.27 22.15 -15.98
C SER A 57 3.67 20.80 -16.56
N LEU A 58 4.71 20.77 -17.38
CA LEU A 58 5.35 19.54 -17.85
C LEU A 58 6.02 18.77 -16.72
N ASP A 59 6.43 19.46 -15.66
CA ASP A 59 6.99 18.84 -14.47
C ASP A 59 6.02 17.85 -13.84
N GLY A 60 4.74 18.03 -14.07
CA GLY A 60 3.70 17.13 -13.59
C GLY A 60 3.77 15.74 -14.17
N VAL A 61 4.16 15.61 -15.43
CA VAL A 61 4.33 14.29 -16.04
C VAL A 61 5.42 13.52 -15.31
N VAL A 62 6.53 14.19 -15.01
CA VAL A 62 7.63 13.61 -14.23
C VAL A 62 7.16 13.23 -12.83
N PHE A 63 6.39 14.11 -12.19
CA PHE A 63 5.84 13.85 -10.87
C PHE A 63 4.93 12.61 -10.86
N VAL A 64 4.04 12.49 -11.84
CA VAL A 64 3.15 11.32 -11.98
C VAL A 64 3.96 10.05 -12.18
N VAL A 65 5.00 10.09 -13.02
CA VAL A 65 5.87 8.93 -13.25
C VAL A 65 6.56 8.51 -11.95
N VAL A 66 7.07 9.48 -11.17
CA VAL A 66 7.73 9.20 -9.89
C VAL A 66 6.73 8.57 -8.90
N VAL A 67 5.51 9.09 -8.82
CA VAL A 67 4.48 8.54 -7.94
C VAL A 67 4.16 7.10 -8.32
N PHE A 68 3.95 6.81 -9.60
CA PHE A 68 3.68 5.45 -10.06
C PHE A 68 4.86 4.51 -9.83
N ALA A 69 6.08 4.97 -10.07
CA ALA A 69 7.28 4.16 -9.83
C ALA A 69 7.41 3.83 -8.33
N THR A 70 7.16 4.80 -7.46
CA THR A 70 7.18 4.60 -6.01
C THR A 70 6.12 3.59 -5.58
N ALA A 71 4.90 3.72 -6.10
CA ALA A 71 3.81 2.80 -5.79
C ALA A 71 4.15 1.37 -6.23
N ALA A 72 4.73 1.22 -7.42
CA ALA A 72 5.15 -0.10 -7.92
C ALA A 72 6.24 -0.70 -7.05
N ALA A 73 7.20 0.10 -6.61
CA ALA A 73 8.28 -0.35 -5.72
C ALA A 73 7.71 -0.79 -4.36
N GLU A 74 6.76 -0.06 -3.82
CA GLU A 74 6.10 -0.42 -2.55
C GLU A 74 5.38 -1.76 -2.66
N VAL A 75 4.66 -2.00 -3.76
CA VAL A 75 3.99 -3.29 -4.01
C VAL A 75 5.02 -4.40 -4.10
N ALA A 76 6.11 -4.21 -4.82
CA ALA A 76 7.15 -5.21 -4.98
C ALA A 76 7.79 -5.58 -3.63
N VAL A 77 8.12 -4.57 -2.82
CA VAL A 77 8.67 -4.77 -1.48
C VAL A 77 7.66 -5.49 -0.58
N GLY A 78 6.39 -5.06 -0.62
CA GLY A 78 5.32 -5.69 0.17
C GLY A 78 5.15 -7.16 -0.19
N LEU A 79 5.13 -7.49 -1.47
CA LEU A 79 5.03 -8.87 -1.92
C LEU A 79 6.25 -9.69 -1.50
N ALA A 80 7.45 -9.11 -1.59
CA ALA A 80 8.67 -9.79 -1.15
C ALA A 80 8.62 -10.12 0.35
N ILE A 81 8.13 -9.20 1.16
CA ILE A 81 7.97 -9.40 2.61
C ILE A 81 6.95 -10.51 2.87
N ILE A 82 5.80 -10.49 2.17
CA ILE A 82 4.76 -11.51 2.31
C ILE A 82 5.33 -12.89 1.99
N ILE A 83 6.04 -13.02 0.88
CA ILE A 83 6.64 -14.29 0.47
C ILE A 83 7.66 -14.77 1.51
N SER A 84 8.50 -13.87 2.01
CA SER A 84 9.50 -14.21 3.03
C SER A 84 8.85 -14.71 4.31
N VAL A 85 7.82 -14.02 4.79
CA VAL A 85 7.09 -14.41 5.99
C VAL A 85 6.41 -15.76 5.80
N TYR A 86 5.78 -15.96 4.65
CA TYR A 86 5.09 -17.21 4.32
C TYR A 86 6.07 -18.40 4.31
N ARG A 87 7.23 -18.23 3.69
CA ARG A 87 8.25 -19.28 3.64
C ARG A 87 8.79 -19.62 5.01
N ARG A 88 9.05 -18.62 5.83
CA ARG A 88 9.49 -18.84 7.22
C ARG A 88 8.47 -19.63 8.01
N ARG A 89 7.22 -19.25 7.91
CA ARG A 89 6.14 -19.90 8.64
C ARG A 89 6.00 -21.36 8.24
N ASN A 90 6.08 -21.65 6.96
CA ASN A 90 6.04 -23.02 6.46
C ASN A 90 7.21 -23.86 6.98
N THR A 91 8.40 -23.28 7.03
CA THR A 91 9.58 -23.97 7.56
C THR A 91 9.41 -24.28 9.04
N VAL A 92 8.94 -23.34 9.84
CA VAL A 92 8.70 -23.54 11.27
C VAL A 92 7.66 -24.62 11.52
N VAL A 93 6.56 -24.60 10.77
CA VAL A 93 5.50 -25.62 10.88
C VAL A 93 6.03 -27.00 10.51
N ALA A 94 6.83 -27.10 9.47
CA ALA A 94 7.43 -28.37 9.04
C ALA A 94 8.38 -28.91 10.11
N ASP A 95 9.22 -28.06 10.71
CA ASP A 95 10.13 -28.44 11.78
C ASP A 95 9.37 -28.93 13.01
N ASP A 96 8.33 -28.23 13.41
CA ASP A 96 7.47 -28.63 14.53
C ASP A 96 6.83 -29.99 14.27
N SER A 97 6.34 -30.20 13.05
CA SER A 97 5.74 -31.46 12.65
C SER A 97 6.74 -32.60 12.73
N ASN A 98 7.98 -32.39 12.29
CA ASN A 98 9.05 -33.38 12.37
C ASN A 98 9.41 -33.71 13.83
N LEU A 99 9.46 -32.73 14.70
CA LEU A 99 9.70 -32.93 16.13
C LEU A 99 8.62 -33.77 16.78
N MET A 100 7.38 -33.58 16.39
CA MET A 100 6.25 -34.33 16.92
C MET A 100 6.22 -35.78 16.42
N ASN A 101 6.73 -36.02 15.25
CA ASN A 101 6.76 -37.35 14.63
C ASN A 101 8.01 -38.17 15.00
N GLY A 102 9.00 -37.47 15.48
CA GLY A 102 10.27 -38.09 15.84
C GLY A 102 10.30 -38.50 17.31
#